data_795c217c65e3abecab4c262e0bb3ff54
#
_entry.id   795c217c65e3abecab4c262e0bb3ff54
#
_cell.length_a   1.000
_cell.length_b   1.000
_cell.length_c   1.000
_cell.angle_alpha   90.00
_cell.angle_beta   90.00
_cell.angle_gamma   90.00
#
_symmetry.space_group_name_H-M   'P 1'
#
loop_
_entity.id
_entity.type
_entity.pdbx_description
1 polymer ?
#
loop_
_entity_poly.entity_id
_entity_poly.type
_entity_poly.pdbx_seq_one_letter_code
_entity_poly.pdbx_strand_id
1 'polypeptide(L)'
;MRLSIFLLFILLLACKPTSNEDVPQVKQIDYTAMNLSTSKITLLKDAQKKALEWESFQDLLTGLENYDHTARTTNKIIDHVNNMLLNPEEAFQDQAIFSRIKVLKTRLHIYKSYLGYRIKTPSQLEEKYNNIILALDELIIQMNWKVNEFRQSNDKLLEDLKADMDPEEK
;
A
#
# COMPACT_ATOMS: atom_id res chain seq x y z
N MET A 1 -28.86 -24.15 61.98
CA MET A 1 -28.99 -24.20 60.51
C MET A 1 -29.71 -22.99 59.88
N ARG A 2 -30.66 -22.34 60.49
CA ARG A 2 -31.38 -21.18 59.89
C ARG A 2 -30.56 -19.89 59.86
N LEU A 3 -29.66 -19.67 60.80
CA LEU A 3 -28.85 -18.47 60.88
C LEU A 3 -27.73 -18.45 59.81
N SER A 4 -27.18 -19.64 59.44
CA SER A 4 -26.13 -19.79 58.46
C SER A 4 -26.57 -19.50 57.02
N ILE A 5 -27.84 -19.75 56.71
CA ILE A 5 -28.43 -19.49 55.38
C ILE A 5 -28.70 -17.98 55.20
N PHE A 6 -29.01 -17.27 56.28
CA PHE A 6 -29.22 -15.81 56.24
C PHE A 6 -27.91 -15.03 55.99
N LEU A 7 -26.81 -15.55 56.56
CA LEU A 7 -25.48 -14.96 56.37
C LEU A 7 -24.98 -15.12 54.91
N LEU A 8 -25.32 -16.26 54.28
CA LEU A 8 -24.96 -16.52 52.86
C LEU A 8 -25.72 -15.60 51.90
N PHE A 9 -26.98 -15.22 52.24
CA PHE A 9 -27.77 -14.35 51.38
C PHE A 9 -27.32 -12.88 51.41
N ILE A 10 -26.72 -12.42 52.53
CA ILE A 10 -26.19 -11.05 52.66
C ILE A 10 -24.92 -10.87 51.82
N LEU A 11 -24.09 -11.93 51.63
CA LEU A 11 -22.90 -11.91 50.80
C LEU A 11 -23.18 -11.75 49.29
N LEU A 12 -24.39 -12.15 48.83
CA LEU A 12 -24.78 -12.01 47.43
C LEU A 12 -25.26 -10.61 47.05
N LEU A 13 -25.58 -9.74 48.02
CA LEU A 13 -26.04 -8.38 47.79
C LEU A 13 -24.92 -7.34 47.78
N ALA A 14 -23.66 -7.76 47.98
CA ALA A 14 -22.51 -6.87 48.04
C ALA A 14 -21.85 -6.58 46.65
N CYS A 15 -22.37 -7.21 45.56
CA CYS A 15 -22.01 -6.76 44.20
C CYS A 15 -22.73 -5.46 43.88
N LYS A 16 -22.15 -4.32 44.28
CA LYS A 16 -22.52 -3.04 43.69
C LYS A 16 -22.16 -3.15 42.20
N PRO A 17 -23.12 -2.88 41.27
CA PRO A 17 -22.71 -2.65 39.88
C PRO A 17 -21.77 -1.45 39.91
N THR A 18 -20.50 -1.70 39.58
CA THR A 18 -19.54 -0.64 39.37
C THR A 18 -20.16 0.26 38.31
N SER A 19 -20.54 1.47 38.75
CA SER A 19 -21.04 2.53 37.87
C SER A 19 -20.08 2.63 36.68
N ASN A 20 -20.65 2.64 35.50
CA ASN A 20 -20.02 2.84 34.21
C ASN A 20 -18.77 3.71 34.36
N GLU A 21 -17.60 3.08 34.55
CA GLU A 21 -16.36 3.72 34.17
C GLU A 21 -16.54 4.01 32.69
N ASP A 22 -16.41 5.25 32.29
CA ASP A 22 -16.45 5.73 30.92
C ASP A 22 -15.60 4.79 30.07
N VAL A 23 -16.23 3.82 29.42
CA VAL A 23 -15.57 3.07 28.37
C VAL A 23 -15.16 4.15 27.38
N PRO A 24 -13.86 4.39 27.18
CA PRO A 24 -13.42 5.45 26.29
C PRO A 24 -14.10 5.20 24.95
N GLN A 25 -15.03 6.09 24.61
CA GLN A 25 -15.72 6.01 23.33
C GLN A 25 -14.63 6.07 22.28
N VAL A 26 -14.50 5.00 21.48
CA VAL A 26 -13.57 4.95 20.37
C VAL A 26 -14.04 6.03 19.40
N LYS A 27 -13.38 7.20 19.48
CA LYS A 27 -13.69 8.34 18.63
C LYS A 27 -13.52 7.88 17.17
N GLN A 28 -14.59 7.94 16.42
CA GLN A 28 -14.55 7.60 15.00
C GLN A 28 -13.57 8.54 14.31
N ILE A 29 -12.62 7.97 13.56
CA ILE A 29 -11.60 8.75 12.87
C ILE A 29 -12.23 9.34 11.62
N ASP A 30 -12.09 10.64 11.48
CA ASP A 30 -12.45 11.37 10.27
C ASP A 30 -11.24 11.38 9.32
N TYR A 31 -11.28 10.52 8.31
CA TYR A 31 -10.22 10.44 7.31
C TYR A 31 -10.16 11.67 6.39
N THR A 32 -11.25 12.43 6.26
CA THR A 32 -11.28 13.65 5.43
C THR A 32 -10.52 14.82 6.07
N ALA A 33 -10.37 14.79 7.40
CA ALA A 33 -9.61 15.78 8.15
C ALA A 33 -8.11 15.45 8.25
N MET A 34 -7.67 14.32 7.69
CA MET A 34 -6.28 13.86 7.73
C MET A 34 -5.47 14.44 6.57
N ASN A 35 -4.18 14.70 6.83
CA ASN A 35 -3.24 15.14 5.80
C ASN A 35 -2.66 13.93 5.04
N LEU A 36 -3.48 13.35 4.18
CA LEU A 36 -3.11 12.19 3.37
C LEU A 36 -2.38 12.64 2.09
N SER A 37 -1.19 12.08 1.88
CA SER A 37 -0.42 12.34 0.66
C SER A 37 -1.08 11.69 -0.56
N THR A 38 -0.86 12.30 -1.72
CA THR A 38 -1.10 11.69 -3.03
C THR A 38 0.24 11.43 -3.71
N SER A 39 0.28 10.50 -4.66
CA SER A 39 1.48 10.27 -5.46
C SER A 39 1.90 11.57 -6.17
N LYS A 40 3.20 11.89 -6.09
CA LYS A 40 3.81 13.07 -6.71
C LYS A 40 4.57 12.71 -7.98
N ILE A 41 4.78 11.44 -8.22
CA ILE A 41 5.56 10.93 -9.35
C ILE A 41 4.60 10.36 -10.39
N THR A 42 4.85 10.66 -11.65
CA THR A 42 4.08 10.13 -12.78
C THR A 42 4.95 9.25 -13.65
N LEU A 43 4.32 8.29 -14.31
CA LEU A 43 5.00 7.51 -15.34
C LEU A 43 5.37 8.40 -16.53
N LEU A 44 6.60 8.25 -17.03
CA LEU A 44 7.03 8.85 -18.27
C LEU A 44 6.32 8.17 -19.45
N LYS A 45 6.19 8.88 -20.57
CA LYS A 45 5.37 8.46 -21.73
C LYS A 45 5.57 7.01 -22.14
N ASP A 46 6.83 6.53 -22.23
CA ASP A 46 7.12 5.17 -22.67
C ASP A 46 6.76 4.13 -21.58
N ALA A 47 7.09 4.42 -20.32
CA ALA A 47 6.69 3.59 -19.18
C ALA A 47 5.17 3.59 -18.99
N GLN A 48 4.49 4.72 -19.20
CA GLN A 48 3.04 4.83 -19.14
C GLN A 48 2.37 3.93 -20.17
N LYS A 49 2.85 3.93 -21.41
CA LYS A 49 2.31 3.08 -22.48
C LYS A 49 2.38 1.61 -22.09
N LYS A 50 3.50 1.14 -21.53
CA LYS A 50 3.67 -0.23 -21.07
C LYS A 50 2.81 -0.55 -19.83
N ALA A 51 2.74 0.39 -18.89
CA ALA A 51 1.94 0.21 -17.69
C ALA A 51 0.43 0.15 -17.96
N LEU A 52 -0.07 0.73 -19.05
CA LEU A 52 -1.48 0.60 -19.46
C LEU A 52 -1.87 -0.84 -19.81
N GLU A 53 -0.92 -1.66 -20.24
CA GLU A 53 -1.11 -3.07 -20.55
C GLU A 53 -1.08 -3.95 -19.28
N TRP A 54 -0.65 -3.39 -18.13
CA TRP A 54 -0.53 -4.10 -16.86
C TRP A 54 -1.77 -3.90 -15.98
N GLU A 55 -2.80 -4.74 -16.21
CA GLU A 55 -4.11 -4.65 -15.55
C GLU A 55 -4.00 -4.52 -14.04
N SER A 56 -3.22 -5.38 -13.37
CA SER A 56 -3.09 -5.35 -11.91
C SER A 56 -2.44 -4.07 -11.36
N PHE A 57 -1.60 -3.39 -12.14
CA PHE A 57 -1.09 -2.07 -11.79
C PHE A 57 -2.15 -0.98 -11.96
N GLN A 58 -2.97 -1.03 -13.01
CA GLN A 58 -4.09 -0.10 -13.19
C GLN A 58 -5.14 -0.27 -12.08
N ASP A 59 -5.45 -1.51 -11.70
CA ASP A 59 -6.34 -1.84 -10.58
C ASP A 59 -5.80 -1.30 -9.25
N LEU A 60 -4.49 -1.41 -9.01
CA LEU A 60 -3.82 -0.81 -7.85
C LEU A 60 -4.04 0.71 -7.81
N LEU A 61 -3.79 1.41 -8.91
CA LEU A 61 -3.96 2.87 -8.98
C LEU A 61 -5.41 3.27 -8.73
N THR A 62 -6.36 2.61 -9.40
CA THR A 62 -7.81 2.84 -9.21
C THR A 62 -8.24 2.56 -7.78
N GLY A 63 -7.71 1.48 -7.17
CA GLY A 63 -7.99 1.14 -5.77
C GLY A 63 -7.47 2.17 -4.78
N LEU A 64 -6.33 2.81 -5.07
CA LEU A 64 -5.78 3.88 -4.23
C LEU A 64 -6.51 5.22 -4.43
N GLU A 65 -6.97 5.52 -5.63
CA GLU A 65 -7.75 6.74 -5.93
C GLU A 65 -9.10 6.73 -5.19
N ASN A 66 -9.76 5.58 -5.14
CA ASN A 66 -11.07 5.40 -4.50
C ASN A 66 -10.97 4.76 -3.10
N TYR A 67 -9.88 5.01 -2.38
CA TYR A 67 -9.58 4.31 -1.15
C TYR A 67 -10.38 4.86 0.05
N ASP A 68 -11.19 3.99 0.66
CA ASP A 68 -12.06 4.29 1.81
C ASP A 68 -11.43 3.99 3.18
N HIS A 69 -10.16 3.63 3.22
CA HIS A 69 -9.41 3.29 4.44
C HIS A 69 -10.00 2.15 5.27
N THR A 70 -10.77 1.23 4.66
CA THR A 70 -11.25 0.03 5.32
C THR A 70 -10.29 -1.15 5.16
N ALA A 71 -10.32 -2.10 6.10
CA ALA A 71 -9.57 -3.34 5.98
C ALA A 71 -9.96 -4.16 4.73
N ARG A 72 -11.22 -4.07 4.30
CA ARG A 72 -11.74 -4.74 3.10
C ARG A 72 -11.09 -4.19 1.84
N THR A 73 -11.09 -2.87 1.67
CA THR A 73 -10.50 -2.21 0.50
C THR A 73 -8.99 -2.37 0.50
N THR A 74 -8.35 -2.29 1.69
CA THR A 74 -6.91 -2.58 1.82
C THR A 74 -6.56 -4.00 1.35
N ASN A 75 -7.40 -5.01 1.65
CA ASN A 75 -7.18 -6.36 1.14
C ASN A 75 -7.23 -6.41 -0.38
N LYS A 76 -8.21 -5.77 -1.02
CA LYS A 76 -8.28 -5.72 -2.48
C LYS A 76 -7.03 -5.11 -3.10
N ILE A 77 -6.53 -4.00 -2.53
CA ILE A 77 -5.28 -3.37 -2.98
C ILE A 77 -4.10 -4.33 -2.81
N ILE A 78 -4.02 -5.06 -1.70
CA ILE A 78 -2.99 -6.08 -1.48
C ILE A 78 -3.08 -7.21 -2.53
N ASP A 79 -4.30 -7.62 -2.91
CA ASP A 79 -4.51 -8.64 -3.92
C ASP A 79 -4.05 -8.15 -5.32
N HIS A 80 -4.29 -6.89 -5.68
CA HIS A 80 -3.75 -6.29 -6.91
C HIS A 80 -2.21 -6.31 -6.89
N VAL A 81 -1.58 -5.92 -5.77
CA VAL A 81 -0.11 -5.98 -5.62
C VAL A 81 0.43 -7.41 -5.66
N ASN A 82 -0.30 -8.41 -5.15
CA ASN A 82 0.06 -9.82 -5.31
C ASN A 82 -0.01 -10.26 -6.77
N ASN A 83 -1.04 -9.85 -7.49
CA ASN A 83 -1.20 -10.15 -8.91
C ASN A 83 -0.09 -9.52 -9.76
N MET A 84 0.40 -8.33 -9.40
CA MET A 84 1.58 -7.73 -10.04
C MET A 84 2.83 -8.61 -9.91
N LEU A 85 3.01 -9.28 -8.78
CA LEU A 85 4.15 -10.21 -8.58
C LEU A 85 3.97 -11.53 -9.31
N LEU A 86 2.74 -12.02 -9.45
CA LEU A 86 2.42 -13.29 -10.10
C LEU A 86 2.39 -13.18 -11.63
N ASN A 87 1.91 -12.03 -12.13
CA ASN A 87 1.72 -11.76 -13.55
C ASN A 87 2.36 -10.41 -13.90
N PRO A 88 3.70 -10.32 -13.86
CA PRO A 88 4.40 -9.09 -14.19
C PRO A 88 4.33 -8.80 -15.68
N GLU A 89 4.12 -7.55 -16.04
CA GLU A 89 4.26 -7.08 -17.41
C GLU A 89 5.73 -7.23 -17.87
N GLU A 90 5.95 -7.70 -19.10
CA GLU A 90 7.26 -8.05 -19.64
C GLU A 90 8.27 -6.90 -19.51
N ALA A 91 7.85 -5.67 -19.83
CA ALA A 91 8.68 -4.48 -19.73
C ALA A 91 9.18 -4.17 -18.30
N PHE A 92 8.49 -4.71 -17.28
CA PHE A 92 8.77 -4.48 -15.86
C PHE A 92 9.26 -5.74 -15.14
N GLN A 93 9.61 -6.80 -15.85
CA GLN A 93 10.23 -8.00 -15.28
C GLN A 93 11.67 -7.70 -14.86
N ASP A 94 11.82 -7.11 -13.68
CA ASP A 94 13.09 -6.66 -13.14
C ASP A 94 13.16 -6.86 -11.62
N GLN A 95 14.32 -7.28 -11.11
CA GLN A 95 14.52 -7.57 -9.68
C GLN A 95 14.33 -6.33 -8.80
N ALA A 96 14.74 -5.15 -9.29
CA ALA A 96 14.57 -3.92 -8.54
C ALA A 96 13.09 -3.53 -8.45
N ILE A 97 12.33 -3.69 -9.55
CA ILE A 97 10.87 -3.47 -9.59
C ILE A 97 10.17 -4.45 -8.64
N PHE A 98 10.50 -5.75 -8.69
CA PHE A 98 9.93 -6.74 -7.76
C PHE A 98 10.22 -6.41 -6.30
N SER A 99 11.41 -5.87 -6.01
CA SER A 99 11.75 -5.43 -4.66
C SER A 99 10.88 -4.26 -4.22
N ARG A 100 10.60 -3.28 -5.08
CA ARG A 100 9.70 -2.14 -4.78
C ARG A 100 8.26 -2.58 -4.59
N ILE A 101 7.76 -3.50 -5.42
CA ILE A 101 6.42 -4.10 -5.23
C ILE A 101 6.31 -4.80 -3.86
N LYS A 102 7.34 -5.53 -3.44
CA LYS A 102 7.35 -6.17 -2.11
C LYS A 102 7.38 -5.15 -0.97
N VAL A 103 8.08 -4.03 -1.12
CA VAL A 103 8.06 -2.93 -0.15
C VAL A 103 6.66 -2.33 -0.05
N LEU A 104 6.03 -2.00 -1.18
CA LEU A 104 4.66 -1.49 -1.24
C LEU A 104 3.68 -2.45 -0.55
N LYS A 105 3.75 -3.75 -0.87
CA LYS A 105 2.96 -4.79 -0.21
C LYS A 105 3.15 -4.78 1.31
N THR A 106 4.39 -4.66 1.77
CA THR A 106 4.71 -4.62 3.21
C THR A 106 4.07 -3.40 3.88
N ARG A 107 4.14 -2.21 3.25
CA ARG A 107 3.51 -0.98 3.77
C ARG A 107 1.99 -1.12 3.86
N LEU A 108 1.35 -1.73 2.86
CA LEU A 108 -0.08 -2.03 2.88
C LEU A 108 -0.46 -2.98 4.02
N HIS A 109 0.32 -4.03 4.28
CA HIS A 109 0.08 -4.93 5.40
C HIS A 109 0.24 -4.25 6.76
N ILE A 110 1.24 -3.38 6.92
CA ILE A 110 1.44 -2.58 8.14
C ILE A 110 0.22 -1.67 8.36
N TYR A 111 -0.23 -0.96 7.33
CA TYR A 111 -1.40 -0.09 7.40
C TYR A 111 -2.66 -0.87 7.77
N LYS A 112 -2.92 -1.99 7.07
CA LYS A 112 -4.05 -2.89 7.35
C LYS A 112 -4.04 -3.38 8.81
N SER A 113 -2.88 -3.82 9.31
CA SER A 113 -2.74 -4.26 10.70
C SER A 113 -3.11 -3.14 11.65
N TYR A 114 -2.65 -1.91 11.38
CA TYR A 114 -2.95 -0.76 12.22
C TYR A 114 -4.43 -0.35 12.16
N LEU A 115 -5.11 -0.51 11.01
CA LEU A 115 -6.57 -0.32 10.90
C LEU A 115 -7.35 -1.23 11.85
N GLY A 116 -6.82 -2.41 12.18
CA GLY A 116 -7.43 -3.35 13.13
C GLY A 116 -7.24 -2.99 14.60
N TYR A 117 -6.40 -2.02 14.96
CA TYR A 117 -6.18 -1.67 16.36
C TYR A 117 -7.39 -0.98 16.96
N ARG A 118 -7.70 -1.29 18.23
CA ARG A 118 -8.79 -0.66 18.98
C ARG A 118 -8.54 0.82 19.21
N ILE A 119 -7.30 1.20 19.54
CA ILE A 119 -6.89 2.59 19.76
C ILE A 119 -5.97 2.98 18.59
N LYS A 120 -6.36 4.02 17.87
CA LYS A 120 -5.66 4.58 16.72
C LYS A 120 -5.58 6.08 16.84
N THR A 121 -4.48 6.66 16.37
CA THR A 121 -4.34 8.12 16.27
C THR A 121 -4.33 8.54 14.80
N PRO A 122 -4.92 9.70 14.44
CA PRO A 122 -4.85 10.25 13.10
C PRO A 122 -3.41 10.37 12.59
N SER A 123 -2.50 10.90 13.39
CA SER A 123 -1.09 11.09 13.01
C SER A 123 -0.39 9.78 12.62
N GLN A 124 -0.62 8.68 13.34
CA GLN A 124 -0.04 7.38 12.99
C GLN A 124 -0.69 6.76 11.75
N LEU A 125 -1.99 7.02 11.52
CA LEU A 125 -2.65 6.61 10.28
C LEU A 125 -2.09 7.38 9.09
N GLU A 126 -1.94 8.70 9.20
CA GLU A 126 -1.31 9.56 8.20
C GLU A 126 0.10 9.06 7.85
N GLU A 127 0.95 8.86 8.86
CA GLU A 127 2.30 8.35 8.68
C GLU A 127 2.32 7.04 7.89
N LYS A 128 1.52 6.08 8.30
CA LYS A 128 1.50 4.75 7.66
C LYS A 128 0.93 4.79 6.26
N TYR A 129 -0.10 5.61 6.01
CA TYR A 129 -0.64 5.82 4.67
C TYR A 129 0.37 6.54 3.77
N ASN A 130 0.99 7.61 4.27
CA ASN A 130 2.00 8.34 3.52
C ASN A 130 3.20 7.46 3.14
N ASN A 131 3.54 6.46 3.96
CA ASN A 131 4.53 5.44 3.63
C ASN A 131 4.09 4.50 2.50
N ILE A 132 2.79 4.27 2.30
CA ILE A 132 2.27 3.54 1.12
C ILE A 132 2.50 4.38 -0.14
N ILE A 133 2.14 5.66 -0.11
CA ILE A 133 2.30 6.56 -1.24
C ILE A 133 3.78 6.73 -1.61
N LEU A 134 4.67 6.87 -0.62
CA LEU A 134 6.11 6.92 -0.86
C LEU A 134 6.61 5.64 -1.54
N ALA A 135 6.16 4.46 -1.10
CA ALA A 135 6.56 3.20 -1.73
C ALA A 135 6.00 3.06 -3.16
N LEU A 136 4.83 3.61 -3.45
CA LEU A 136 4.28 3.72 -4.81
C LEU A 136 5.14 4.64 -5.67
N ASP A 137 5.51 5.82 -5.17
CA ASP A 137 6.36 6.78 -5.88
C ASP A 137 7.73 6.13 -6.22
N GLU A 138 8.34 5.42 -5.28
CA GLU A 138 9.59 4.68 -5.52
C GLU A 138 9.43 3.58 -6.58
N LEU A 139 8.29 2.87 -6.62
CA LEU A 139 8.00 1.90 -7.66
C LEU A 139 7.89 2.58 -9.03
N ILE A 140 7.14 3.68 -9.14
CA ILE A 140 6.98 4.43 -10.39
C ILE A 140 8.32 4.97 -10.91
N ILE A 141 9.17 5.48 -10.02
CA ILE A 141 10.54 5.90 -10.37
C ILE A 141 11.33 4.73 -10.97
N GLN A 142 11.28 3.56 -10.34
CA GLN A 142 12.00 2.38 -10.82
C GLN A 142 11.48 1.89 -12.17
N MET A 143 10.15 1.94 -12.39
CA MET A 143 9.53 1.61 -13.67
C MET A 143 9.98 2.58 -14.77
N ASN A 144 10.05 3.88 -14.48
CA ASN A 144 10.55 4.89 -15.40
C ASN A 144 12.00 4.63 -15.78
N TRP A 145 12.87 4.31 -14.80
CA TRP A 145 14.29 4.02 -15.06
C TRP A 145 14.46 2.78 -15.92
N LYS A 146 13.74 1.71 -15.64
CA LYS A 146 13.86 0.46 -16.39
C LYS A 146 13.57 0.64 -17.88
N VAL A 147 12.49 1.34 -18.22
CA VAL A 147 12.12 1.58 -19.62
C VAL A 147 13.12 2.53 -20.31
N ASN A 148 13.66 3.52 -19.59
CA ASN A 148 14.62 4.44 -20.11
C ASN A 148 16.00 3.77 -20.38
N GLU A 149 16.47 2.90 -19.48
CA GLU A 149 17.68 2.10 -19.68
C GLU A 149 17.58 1.21 -20.91
N PHE A 150 16.44 0.55 -21.09
CA PHE A 150 16.21 -0.32 -22.25
C PHE A 150 16.26 0.47 -23.55
N ARG A 151 15.68 1.67 -23.60
CA ARG A 151 15.74 2.54 -24.76
C ARG A 151 17.16 2.97 -25.10
N GLN A 152 17.91 3.46 -24.11
CA GLN A 152 19.30 3.89 -24.31
C GLN A 152 20.21 2.75 -24.81
N SER A 153 20.00 1.54 -24.29
CA SER A 153 20.76 0.36 -24.73
C SER A 153 20.45 -0.01 -26.18
N ASN A 154 19.18 0.07 -26.58
CA ASN A 154 18.79 -0.21 -27.97
C ASN A 154 19.26 0.86 -28.95
N ASP A 155 19.17 2.14 -28.56
CA ASP A 155 19.65 3.26 -29.38
C ASP A 155 21.17 3.11 -29.65
N LYS A 156 21.95 2.77 -28.63
CA LYS A 156 23.37 2.50 -28.77
C LYS A 156 23.68 1.31 -29.68
N LEU A 157 22.95 0.20 -29.51
CA LEU A 157 23.10 -0.98 -30.37
C LEU A 157 22.78 -0.66 -31.84
N LEU A 158 21.77 0.17 -32.09
CA LEU A 158 21.41 0.62 -33.42
C LEU A 158 22.48 1.52 -34.05
N GLU A 159 23.14 2.38 -33.23
CA GLU A 159 24.28 3.18 -33.69
C GLU A 159 25.49 2.30 -34.04
N ASP A 160 25.80 1.34 -33.17
CA ASP A 160 26.90 0.39 -33.41
C ASP A 160 26.65 -0.43 -34.70
N LEU A 161 25.43 -0.94 -34.91
CA LEU A 161 25.06 -1.67 -36.13
C LEU A 161 25.12 -0.80 -37.39
N LYS A 162 24.71 0.47 -37.31
CA LYS A 162 24.84 1.41 -38.46
C LYS A 162 26.29 1.70 -38.77
N ALA A 163 27.14 1.87 -37.76
CA ALA A 163 28.58 2.10 -37.95
C ALA A 163 29.29 0.89 -38.60
N ASP A 164 28.81 -0.34 -38.30
CA ASP A 164 29.35 -1.56 -38.93
C ASP A 164 28.85 -1.76 -40.37
N MET A 165 27.70 -1.20 -40.72
CA MET A 165 27.12 -1.31 -42.08
C MET A 165 27.62 -0.26 -43.06
N ASP A 166 28.21 0.83 -42.59
CA ASP A 166 28.77 1.93 -43.40
C ASP A 166 30.30 2.09 -43.20
N PRO A 167 31.11 1.10 -43.62
CA PRO A 167 32.57 1.18 -43.46
C PRO A 167 33.28 2.09 -44.49
N GLU A 168 32.55 2.78 -45.40
CA GLU A 168 33.12 3.54 -46.51
C GLU A 168 32.90 5.06 -46.43
N GLU A 169 33.24 5.71 -45.33
CA GLU A 169 33.60 7.15 -45.34
C GLU A 169 34.87 7.39 -44.53
N LYS A 170 36.02 6.92 -45.13
CA LYS A 170 37.35 7.38 -44.75
C LYS A 170 38.18 7.72 -45.98
#